data_6677bc8a3be644bc385dd1f9e0a02c26
#
_entry.id   6677bc8a3be644bc385dd1f9e0a02c26
#
_cell.length_a   1.000
_cell.length_b   1.000
_cell.length_c   1.000
_cell.angle_alpha   90.00
_cell.angle_beta   90.00
_cell.angle_gamma   90.00
#
_symmetry.space_group_name_H-M   'P 1'
#
loop_
_entity.id
_entity.type
_entity.pdbx_description
1 polymer ?
#
loop_
_entity_poly.entity_id
_entity_poly.type
_entity_poly.pdbx_seq_one_letter_code
_entity_poly.pdbx_strand_id
1 'polypeptide(L)'
;MQKSIGICLLLVVMGGIALSACGTATPVPSETAVLNTVEAQSPPVLSEGYIGGGLLYDDWMKAINVDAPAGDHPLWKTQTTNTRTGKDTWRCKECHGWDYKGVDGAYGSGSHQTGFKGLLNASSMSDEDLLASLDGTKNPDHDFSSFLDDSHLLRLVEFLKQGITDTAQFINSDKTVNGGDVEHGKELFNGLCQACHAEDGKTLNFGDESEPEYVGTIASDNPWEFWHKVSFGQPYTQMPSALKSNWSFQDIADLLAYAQTLPTE
;
A
#
# COMPACT_ATOMS: atom_id res chain seq x y z
N MET A 1 -64.95 12.07 -28.32
CA MET A 1 -65.64 10.94 -28.94
C MET A 1 -64.89 9.72 -28.49
N GLN A 2 -65.32 9.06 -27.47
CA GLN A 2 -66.37 8.03 -27.34
C GLN A 2 -65.78 6.64 -27.60
N LYS A 3 -65.60 5.88 -26.49
CA LYS A 3 -66.17 4.54 -26.11
C LYS A 3 -65.54 3.36 -26.86
N SER A 4 -65.28 2.18 -26.27
CA SER A 4 -66.01 1.33 -25.29
C SER A 4 -65.05 0.22 -24.84
N ILE A 5 -64.94 -0.17 -23.64
CA ILE A 5 -65.57 -1.18 -22.77
C ILE A 5 -65.94 -2.52 -23.49
N GLY A 6 -65.32 -3.59 -23.03
CA GLY A 6 -65.68 -4.97 -23.30
C GLY A 6 -65.25 -5.89 -22.17
N ILE A 7 -66.15 -6.18 -21.25
CA ILE A 7 -66.15 -7.19 -20.20
C ILE A 7 -66.81 -8.45 -20.73
N CYS A 8 -66.25 -9.64 -20.45
CA CYS A 8 -66.93 -10.95 -20.33
C CYS A 8 -65.95 -11.93 -19.67
N LEU A 9 -66.14 -12.33 -18.50
CA LEU A 9 -67.06 -13.16 -17.71
C LEU A 9 -66.88 -14.70 -17.98
N LEU A 10 -66.40 -15.33 -16.92
CA LEU A 10 -66.64 -16.70 -16.40
C LEU A 10 -66.81 -17.90 -17.32
N LEU A 11 -66.11 -18.96 -16.98
CA LEU A 11 -66.76 -20.23 -16.61
C LEU A 11 -65.80 -21.20 -15.87
N VAL A 12 -66.29 -21.68 -14.77
CA VAL A 12 -65.75 -22.75 -13.88
C VAL A 12 -66.17 -24.09 -14.45
N VAL A 13 -65.29 -25.08 -14.47
CA VAL A 13 -65.66 -26.51 -14.38
C VAL A 13 -64.70 -27.27 -13.53
N MET A 14 -65.27 -27.98 -12.58
CA MET A 14 -64.65 -28.88 -11.61
C MET A 14 -64.24 -30.24 -12.25
N GLY A 15 -63.32 -30.90 -11.62
CA GLY A 15 -63.37 -32.34 -11.45
C GLY A 15 -62.14 -33.13 -11.90
N GLY A 16 -61.54 -33.83 -11.00
CA GLY A 16 -60.63 -34.92 -11.31
C GLY A 16 -59.62 -35.24 -10.21
N ILE A 17 -60.04 -36.08 -9.25
CA ILE A 17 -59.18 -36.73 -8.26
C ILE A 17 -58.46 -37.87 -8.96
N ALA A 18 -57.14 -37.97 -8.76
CA ALA A 18 -56.38 -39.21 -8.95
C ALA A 18 -55.22 -39.29 -7.99
N LEU A 19 -55.08 -40.40 -7.35
CA LEU A 19 -54.27 -40.82 -6.23
C LEU A 19 -52.77 -40.91 -6.49
N SER A 20 -52.01 -40.60 -5.45
CA SER A 20 -50.85 -41.28 -4.86
C SER A 20 -49.79 -41.95 -5.74
N ALA A 21 -48.58 -41.42 -5.65
CA ALA A 21 -47.39 -42.27 -5.52
C ALA A 21 -46.39 -41.54 -4.61
N CYS A 22 -46.19 -42.05 -3.38
CA CYS A 22 -45.08 -41.72 -2.48
C CYS A 22 -43.77 -42.13 -3.14
N GLY A 23 -43.01 -41.16 -3.63
CA GLY A 23 -41.60 -41.29 -3.89
C GLY A 23 -40.82 -40.51 -2.80
N THR A 24 -40.17 -41.26 -1.92
CA THR A 24 -39.24 -40.69 -0.95
C THR A 24 -38.03 -40.13 -1.64
N ALA A 25 -38.04 -38.82 -1.88
CA ALA A 25 -36.85 -38.09 -2.31
C ALA A 25 -35.94 -37.87 -1.09
N THR A 26 -34.82 -38.54 -1.04
CA THR A 26 -33.72 -38.24 -0.17
C THR A 26 -33.25 -36.78 -0.39
N PRO A 27 -33.12 -35.96 0.67
CA PRO A 27 -32.60 -34.64 0.48
C PRO A 27 -31.11 -34.71 0.10
N VAL A 28 -30.78 -34.17 -1.06
CA VAL A 28 -29.40 -33.87 -1.47
C VAL A 28 -28.92 -32.79 -0.50
N PRO A 29 -27.77 -32.96 0.16
CA PRO A 29 -27.21 -31.90 0.96
C PRO A 29 -26.91 -30.70 0.05
N SER A 30 -27.58 -29.58 0.29
CA SER A 30 -27.21 -28.30 -0.31
C SER A 30 -25.83 -27.94 0.23
N GLU A 31 -24.82 -28.08 -0.59
CA GLU A 31 -23.50 -27.54 -0.33
C GLU A 31 -23.63 -26.02 -0.29
N THR A 32 -23.77 -25.49 0.92
CA THR A 32 -23.69 -24.04 1.15
C THR A 32 -22.25 -23.66 0.84
N ALA A 33 -22.03 -23.08 -0.36
CA ALA A 33 -20.78 -22.42 -0.66
C ALA A 33 -20.56 -21.36 0.43
N VAL A 34 -19.61 -21.63 1.32
CA VAL A 34 -19.08 -20.66 2.25
C VAL A 34 -18.32 -19.66 1.38
N LEU A 35 -19.00 -18.59 0.98
CA LEU A 35 -18.33 -17.39 0.53
C LEU A 35 -17.46 -16.91 1.72
N ASN A 36 -16.18 -17.24 1.67
CA ASN A 36 -15.18 -16.54 2.46
C ASN A 36 -15.19 -15.08 1.98
N THR A 37 -16.07 -14.29 2.54
CA THR A 37 -15.90 -12.83 2.55
C THR A 37 -14.61 -12.60 3.32
N VAL A 38 -13.54 -12.28 2.62
CA VAL A 38 -12.38 -11.64 3.22
C VAL A 38 -12.93 -10.35 3.83
N GLU A 39 -13.14 -10.35 5.13
CA GLU A 39 -13.55 -9.18 5.87
C GLU A 39 -12.42 -8.16 5.66
N ALA A 40 -12.73 -7.07 4.97
CA ALA A 40 -11.79 -5.97 4.78
C ALA A 40 -11.37 -5.53 6.18
N GLN A 41 -10.14 -5.86 6.56
CA GLN A 41 -9.59 -5.43 7.84
C GLN A 41 -9.52 -3.92 7.80
N SER A 42 -10.41 -3.26 8.53
CA SER A 42 -10.28 -1.82 8.77
C SER A 42 -8.88 -1.59 9.34
N PRO A 43 -8.12 -0.62 8.79
CA PRO A 43 -6.82 -0.29 9.35
C PRO A 43 -6.99 -0.03 10.86
N PRO A 44 -6.07 -0.48 11.71
CA PRO A 44 -6.12 -0.15 13.12
C PRO A 44 -6.24 1.37 13.25
N VAL A 45 -6.98 1.86 14.25
CA VAL A 45 -7.04 3.31 14.57
C VAL A 45 -5.64 3.71 15.00
N LEU A 46 -4.87 4.21 14.04
CA LEU A 46 -3.43 4.41 14.16
C LEU A 46 -3.19 5.85 14.63
N SER A 47 -2.28 6.03 15.58
CA SER A 47 -1.89 7.35 16.05
C SER A 47 -1.30 8.17 14.88
N GLU A 48 -1.48 9.50 14.87
CA GLU A 48 -0.90 10.35 13.80
C GLU A 48 0.64 10.25 13.73
N GLY A 49 1.28 9.78 14.80
CA GLY A 49 2.73 9.63 14.90
C GLY A 49 3.31 8.64 13.88
N TYR A 50 2.67 7.51 13.66
CA TYR A 50 3.17 6.50 12.71
C TYR A 50 3.13 6.98 11.24
N ILE A 51 2.19 7.86 10.87
CA ILE A 51 2.17 8.47 9.52
C ILE A 51 3.39 9.38 9.36
N GLY A 52 3.69 10.19 10.38
CA GLY A 52 4.93 10.96 10.41
C GLY A 52 6.18 10.07 10.32
N GLY A 53 6.16 8.91 10.98
CA GLY A 53 7.23 7.92 10.88
C GLY A 53 7.39 7.33 9.48
N GLY A 54 6.29 7.09 8.74
CA GLY A 54 6.35 6.69 7.33
C GLY A 54 7.00 7.73 6.43
N LEU A 55 6.71 9.01 6.65
CA LEU A 55 7.38 10.10 5.94
C LEU A 55 8.88 10.18 6.28
N LEU A 56 9.25 9.96 7.56
CA LEU A 56 10.66 9.89 7.97
C LEU A 56 11.38 8.69 7.36
N TYR A 57 10.73 7.54 7.25
CA TYR A 57 11.27 6.35 6.61
C TYR A 57 11.62 6.58 5.13
N ASP A 58 10.75 7.27 4.42
CA ASP A 58 10.97 7.64 3.02
C ASP A 58 12.18 8.58 2.88
N ASP A 59 12.09 9.78 3.47
CA ASP A 59 13.12 10.81 3.39
C ASP A 59 13.01 11.74 4.60
N TRP A 60 13.65 11.38 5.70
CA TRP A 60 13.59 12.16 6.93
C TRP A 60 14.14 13.58 6.75
N MET A 61 15.15 13.75 5.88
CA MET A 61 15.73 15.08 5.63
C MET A 61 14.70 16.03 5.03
N LYS A 62 13.94 15.55 4.04
CA LYS A 62 12.82 16.32 3.49
C LYS A 62 11.68 16.45 4.48
N ALA A 63 11.34 15.40 5.23
CA ALA A 63 10.20 15.40 6.14
C ALA A 63 10.32 16.48 7.23
N ILE A 64 11.53 16.72 7.73
CA ILE A 64 11.81 17.76 8.74
C ILE A 64 12.52 18.99 8.19
N ASN A 65 12.70 19.06 6.86
CA ASN A 65 13.28 20.19 6.15
C ASN A 65 14.68 20.58 6.65
N VAL A 66 15.59 19.63 6.67
CA VAL A 66 17.00 19.82 7.03
C VAL A 66 17.92 19.37 5.90
N ASP A 67 19.15 19.89 5.91
CA ASP A 67 20.20 19.46 5.00
C ASP A 67 20.62 18.01 5.27
N ALA A 68 21.04 17.33 4.22
CA ALA A 68 21.59 15.98 4.32
C ALA A 68 22.96 16.01 5.07
N PRO A 69 23.25 14.96 5.84
CA PRO A 69 24.60 14.77 6.38
C PRO A 69 25.65 14.72 5.27
N ALA A 70 26.87 15.16 5.59
CA ALA A 70 27.97 15.11 4.65
C ALA A 70 28.43 13.66 4.40
N GLY A 71 28.62 13.30 3.13
CA GLY A 71 29.09 11.97 2.73
C GLY A 71 28.03 10.86 2.85
N ASP A 72 28.49 9.64 2.77
CA ASP A 72 27.64 8.45 2.85
C ASP A 72 27.34 8.07 4.30
N HIS A 73 26.21 7.38 4.50
CA HIS A 73 25.87 6.78 5.79
C HIS A 73 26.97 5.83 6.27
N PRO A 74 27.38 5.84 7.56
CA PRO A 74 28.51 5.04 8.05
C PRO A 74 28.44 3.53 7.72
N LEU A 75 27.24 2.94 7.72
CA LEU A 75 27.04 1.55 7.32
C LEU A 75 27.17 1.31 5.81
N TRP A 76 27.09 2.36 4.97
CA TRP A 76 27.13 2.18 3.52
C TRP A 76 28.41 1.52 3.02
N LYS A 77 29.51 1.75 3.68
CA LYS A 77 30.83 1.12 3.40
C LYS A 77 30.84 -0.41 3.57
N THR A 78 29.82 -0.99 4.21
CA THR A 78 29.76 -2.44 4.47
C THR A 78 29.12 -3.23 3.32
N GLN A 79 28.55 -2.54 2.33
CA GLN A 79 28.00 -3.11 1.10
C GLN A 79 28.81 -2.66 -0.13
N THR A 80 28.71 -3.40 -1.25
CA THR A 80 29.50 -3.13 -2.47
C THR A 80 28.66 -3.23 -3.75
N THR A 81 27.36 -3.44 -3.63
CA THR A 81 26.46 -3.72 -4.76
C THR A 81 25.68 -2.49 -5.21
N ASN A 82 25.20 -1.69 -4.28
CA ASN A 82 24.49 -0.45 -4.57
C ASN A 82 25.51 0.69 -4.69
N THR A 83 25.47 1.42 -5.81
CA THR A 83 26.45 2.46 -6.16
C THR A 83 25.97 3.88 -5.81
N ARG A 84 24.83 4.05 -5.15
CA ARG A 84 24.37 5.36 -4.68
C ARG A 84 25.31 5.96 -3.66
N THR A 85 25.31 7.29 -3.58
CA THR A 85 26.20 8.04 -2.70
C THR A 85 25.46 9.21 -2.05
N GLY A 86 26.07 9.80 -1.03
CA GLY A 86 25.59 11.00 -0.37
C GLY A 86 24.24 10.82 0.32
N LYS A 87 23.35 11.80 0.15
CA LYS A 87 22.05 11.86 0.86
C LYS A 87 21.18 10.62 0.69
N ASP A 88 21.23 9.95 -0.46
CA ASP A 88 20.38 8.79 -0.71
C ASP A 88 20.72 7.63 0.21
N THR A 89 21.99 7.50 0.60
CA THR A 89 22.46 6.45 1.52
C THR A 89 21.93 6.62 2.95
N TRP A 90 21.39 7.80 3.29
CA TRP A 90 20.82 8.12 4.60
C TRP A 90 19.32 7.87 4.72
N ARG A 91 18.67 7.50 3.62
CA ARG A 91 17.24 7.18 3.60
C ARG A 91 17.02 5.73 4.06
N CYS A 92 16.13 5.53 5.03
CA CYS A 92 15.86 4.19 5.59
C CYS A 92 15.46 3.19 4.50
N LYS A 93 14.63 3.63 3.55
CA LYS A 93 14.16 2.81 2.43
C LYS A 93 15.30 2.31 1.53
N GLU A 94 16.44 3.01 1.48
CA GLU A 94 17.55 2.62 0.60
C GLU A 94 18.24 1.34 1.08
N CYS A 95 18.26 1.12 2.40
CA CYS A 95 18.78 -0.09 3.01
C CYS A 95 17.71 -1.18 3.19
N HIS A 96 16.51 -0.79 3.65
CA HIS A 96 15.47 -1.70 4.11
C HIS A 96 14.40 -2.02 3.07
N GLY A 97 14.39 -1.30 1.93
CA GLY A 97 13.46 -1.49 0.81
C GLY A 97 12.10 -0.84 1.04
N TRP A 98 11.39 -0.57 -0.05
CA TRP A 98 10.02 -0.07 0.00
C TRP A 98 9.00 -1.13 0.46
N ASP A 99 9.35 -2.41 0.31
CA ASP A 99 8.59 -3.56 0.79
C ASP A 99 8.94 -3.96 2.23
N TYR A 100 9.86 -3.22 2.87
CA TYR A 100 10.36 -3.47 4.22
C TYR A 100 11.05 -4.83 4.42
N LYS A 101 11.42 -5.52 3.34
CA LYS A 101 12.02 -6.85 3.37
C LYS A 101 13.54 -6.84 3.19
N GLY A 102 14.12 -5.69 2.79
CA GLY A 102 15.55 -5.56 2.56
C GLY A 102 16.08 -6.63 1.59
N VAL A 103 17.11 -7.37 2.02
CA VAL A 103 17.72 -8.44 1.22
C VAL A 103 16.76 -9.59 0.87
N ASP A 104 15.71 -9.79 1.66
CA ASP A 104 14.72 -10.86 1.46
C ASP A 104 13.54 -10.43 0.56
N GLY A 105 13.57 -9.22 0.01
CA GLY A 105 12.50 -8.63 -0.78
C GLY A 105 12.94 -8.08 -2.12
N ALA A 106 12.25 -7.04 -2.58
CA ALA A 106 12.50 -6.38 -3.86
C ALA A 106 13.95 -5.84 -3.97
N TYR A 107 14.58 -5.50 -2.84
CA TYR A 107 15.97 -5.04 -2.77
C TYR A 107 16.99 -6.18 -2.57
N GLY A 108 16.57 -7.44 -2.71
CA GLY A 108 17.46 -8.61 -2.71
C GLY A 108 18.29 -8.76 -3.98
N SER A 109 17.99 -7.98 -5.04
CA SER A 109 18.70 -7.99 -6.32
C SER A 109 18.61 -6.66 -7.04
N GLY A 110 19.36 -6.51 -8.14
CA GLY A 110 19.33 -5.29 -8.96
C GLY A 110 20.09 -4.12 -8.36
N SER A 111 19.84 -2.91 -8.88
CA SER A 111 20.59 -1.69 -8.53
C SER A 111 20.38 -1.20 -7.08
N HIS A 112 19.36 -1.71 -6.40
CA HIS A 112 19.09 -1.39 -5.00
C HIS A 112 19.64 -2.40 -4.01
N GLN A 113 20.27 -3.48 -4.48
CA GLN A 113 20.79 -4.53 -3.61
C GLN A 113 21.84 -3.98 -2.65
N THR A 114 21.64 -4.17 -1.34
CA THR A 114 22.60 -3.76 -0.30
C THR A 114 22.98 -4.90 0.66
N GLY A 115 22.18 -5.96 0.74
CA GLY A 115 22.35 -7.04 1.71
C GLY A 115 21.87 -6.70 3.14
N PHE A 116 21.32 -5.51 3.38
CA PHE A 116 20.75 -5.17 4.69
C PHE A 116 19.41 -5.90 4.91
N LYS A 117 19.16 -6.25 6.17
CA LYS A 117 17.94 -6.98 6.58
C LYS A 117 16.68 -6.12 6.46
N GLY A 118 15.54 -6.79 6.30
CA GLY A 118 14.23 -6.15 6.38
C GLY A 118 13.76 -5.83 7.80
N LEU A 119 12.56 -5.24 7.89
CA LEU A 119 11.96 -4.68 9.10
C LEU A 119 10.61 -5.33 9.47
N LEU A 120 10.10 -6.33 8.72
CA LEU A 120 8.79 -6.93 8.99
C LEU A 120 8.65 -7.46 10.43
N ASN A 121 9.75 -7.86 11.05
CA ASN A 121 9.74 -8.37 12.42
C ASN A 121 9.81 -7.24 13.49
N ALA A 122 9.90 -5.98 13.09
CA ALA A 122 10.05 -4.87 14.02
C ALA A 122 8.85 -4.74 14.99
N SER A 123 7.63 -5.06 14.52
CA SER A 123 6.43 -5.02 15.36
C SER A 123 6.50 -5.92 16.61
N SER A 124 7.32 -6.98 16.59
CA SER A 124 7.53 -7.89 17.71
C SER A 124 8.62 -7.45 18.71
N MET A 125 9.40 -6.43 18.36
CA MET A 125 10.45 -5.87 19.24
C MET A 125 9.84 -4.94 20.29
N SER A 126 10.52 -4.71 21.41
CA SER A 126 10.12 -3.65 22.36
C SER A 126 10.43 -2.27 21.79
N ASP A 127 9.74 -1.23 22.29
CA ASP A 127 9.98 0.13 21.86
C ASP A 127 11.39 0.60 22.24
N GLU A 128 11.89 0.18 23.40
CA GLU A 128 13.26 0.43 23.86
C GLU A 128 14.30 -0.20 22.91
N ASP A 129 14.04 -1.42 22.44
CA ASP A 129 14.91 -2.11 21.49
C ASP A 129 14.94 -1.45 20.12
N LEU A 130 13.80 -0.95 19.66
CA LEU A 130 13.69 -0.19 18.41
C LEU A 130 14.40 1.15 18.54
N LEU A 131 14.16 1.89 19.63
CA LEU A 131 14.84 3.16 19.89
C LEU A 131 16.36 2.97 19.94
N ALA A 132 16.83 1.97 20.71
CA ALA A 132 18.25 1.64 20.80
C ALA A 132 18.89 1.23 19.45
N SER A 133 18.06 0.83 18.48
CA SER A 133 18.52 0.55 17.12
C SER A 133 18.64 1.82 16.27
N LEU A 134 17.96 2.92 16.64
CA LEU A 134 17.93 4.19 15.91
C LEU A 134 18.88 5.25 16.48
N ASP A 135 19.19 5.15 17.77
CA ASP A 135 19.99 6.15 18.52
C ASP A 135 21.46 5.77 18.68
N GLY A 136 21.91 4.76 17.96
CA GLY A 136 23.31 4.30 18.02
C GLY A 136 23.66 3.39 19.19
N THR A 137 22.75 3.21 20.17
CA THR A 137 23.02 2.38 21.36
C THR A 137 23.39 0.94 20.99
N LYS A 138 22.66 0.30 20.04
CA LYS A 138 22.96 -1.04 19.55
C LYS A 138 24.07 -1.07 18.48
N ASN A 139 24.14 -0.03 17.66
CA ASN A 139 25.12 0.08 16.59
C ASN A 139 25.48 1.56 16.37
N PRO A 140 26.67 1.99 16.82
CA PRO A 140 27.11 3.38 16.65
C PRO A 140 27.19 3.87 15.20
N ASP A 141 27.33 2.95 14.23
CA ASP A 141 27.28 3.29 12.81
C ASP A 141 25.82 3.47 12.28
N HIS A 142 24.77 3.19 13.10
CA HIS A 142 23.36 3.39 12.80
C HIS A 142 22.72 4.36 13.82
N ASP A 143 23.33 5.52 13.94
CA ASP A 143 22.93 6.58 14.89
C ASP A 143 22.31 7.75 14.16
N PHE A 144 21.01 7.96 14.37
CA PHE A 144 20.25 9.10 13.86
C PHE A 144 20.00 10.18 14.91
N SER A 145 20.38 9.97 16.19
CA SER A 145 20.09 10.89 17.30
C SER A 145 20.74 12.27 17.15
N SER A 146 21.81 12.36 16.34
CA SER A 146 22.44 13.63 16.01
C SER A 146 21.65 14.48 15.01
N PHE A 147 20.65 13.91 14.34
CA PHE A 147 19.87 14.54 13.26
C PHE A 147 18.39 14.58 13.57
N LEU A 148 17.87 13.60 14.29
CA LEU A 148 16.48 13.42 14.67
C LEU A 148 16.34 13.58 16.19
N ASP A 149 15.45 14.46 16.63
CA ASP A 149 15.13 14.55 18.04
C ASP A 149 14.29 13.35 18.53
N ASP A 150 14.11 13.24 19.85
CA ASP A 150 13.38 12.15 20.48
C ASP A 150 11.97 11.97 19.89
N SER A 151 11.31 13.07 19.51
CA SER A 151 9.95 13.01 18.96
C SER A 151 9.93 12.38 17.57
N HIS A 152 10.95 12.62 16.75
CA HIS A 152 11.11 12.00 15.44
C HIS A 152 11.48 10.51 15.56
N LEU A 153 12.39 10.17 16.48
CA LEU A 153 12.76 8.78 16.75
C LEU A 153 11.56 7.96 17.24
N LEU A 154 10.74 8.53 18.13
CA LEU A 154 9.52 7.88 18.60
C LEU A 154 8.49 7.67 17.49
N ARG A 155 8.33 8.61 16.53
CA ARG A 155 7.48 8.42 15.36
C ARG A 155 7.98 7.29 14.46
N LEU A 156 9.31 7.14 14.30
CA LEU A 156 9.88 5.99 13.61
C LEU A 156 9.58 4.68 14.35
N VAL A 157 9.69 4.67 15.68
CA VAL A 157 9.30 3.49 16.49
C VAL A 157 7.82 3.15 16.28
N GLU A 158 6.91 4.13 16.34
CA GLU A 158 5.49 3.92 16.06
C GLU A 158 5.25 3.38 14.65
N PHE A 159 5.94 3.91 13.64
CA PHE A 159 5.87 3.40 12.28
C PHE A 159 6.36 1.94 12.18
N LEU A 160 7.48 1.60 12.80
CA LEU A 160 8.02 0.24 12.84
C LEU A 160 7.08 -0.75 13.55
N LYS A 161 6.31 -0.28 14.52
CA LYS A 161 5.33 -1.10 15.26
C LYS A 161 4.01 -1.26 14.54
N GLN A 162 3.53 -0.24 13.83
CA GLN A 162 2.14 -0.14 13.39
C GLN A 162 2.00 0.19 11.89
N GLY A 163 2.98 0.86 11.30
CA GLY A 163 2.91 1.35 9.92
C GLY A 163 3.40 0.35 8.86
N ILE A 164 4.24 -0.60 9.27
CA ILE A 164 4.79 -1.60 8.34
C ILE A 164 3.74 -2.65 8.01
N THR A 165 3.50 -2.85 6.71
CA THR A 165 2.57 -3.87 6.19
C THR A 165 3.34 -4.84 5.29
N ASP A 166 3.13 -6.14 5.46
CA ASP A 166 3.59 -7.13 4.47
C ASP A 166 2.71 -7.04 3.23
N THR A 167 3.25 -6.39 2.21
CA THR A 167 2.56 -6.16 0.93
C THR A 167 2.46 -7.40 0.05
N ALA A 168 3.05 -8.55 0.42
CA ALA A 168 3.02 -9.76 -0.40
C ALA A 168 1.61 -10.31 -0.63
N GLN A 169 0.64 -9.95 0.21
CA GLN A 169 -0.78 -10.30 0.00
C GLN A 169 -1.45 -9.47 -1.10
N PHE A 170 -0.90 -8.31 -1.45
CA PHE A 170 -1.46 -7.36 -2.44
C PHE A 170 -0.59 -7.21 -3.69
N ILE A 171 0.71 -7.43 -3.59
CA ILE A 171 1.67 -7.24 -4.68
C ILE A 171 2.44 -8.53 -4.89
N ASN A 172 2.33 -9.09 -6.10
CA ASN A 172 3.06 -10.28 -6.52
C ASN A 172 4.54 -9.97 -6.77
N SER A 173 5.39 -11.01 -6.77
CA SER A 173 6.83 -10.86 -7.04
C SER A 173 7.15 -10.34 -8.45
N ASP A 174 6.20 -10.48 -9.40
CA ASP A 174 6.29 -9.92 -10.75
C ASP A 174 5.77 -8.48 -10.84
N LYS A 175 5.51 -7.84 -9.70
CA LYS A 175 5.03 -6.46 -9.53
C LYS A 175 3.56 -6.23 -9.89
N THR A 176 2.83 -7.25 -10.30
CA THR A 176 1.39 -7.15 -10.54
C THR A 176 0.60 -7.10 -9.23
N VAL A 177 -0.56 -6.46 -9.26
CA VAL A 177 -1.47 -6.42 -8.11
C VAL A 177 -2.22 -7.74 -8.00
N ASN A 178 -2.36 -8.24 -6.78
CA ASN A 178 -3.18 -9.39 -6.45
C ASN A 178 -4.55 -8.92 -5.91
N GLY A 179 -5.62 -9.20 -6.65
CA GLY A 179 -7.00 -8.95 -6.19
C GLY A 179 -7.43 -7.48 -6.17
N GLY A 180 -6.83 -6.60 -6.98
CA GLY A 180 -7.25 -5.21 -7.10
C GLY A 180 -8.45 -5.01 -8.03
N ASP A 181 -9.37 -4.11 -7.66
CA ASP A 181 -10.51 -3.66 -8.48
C ASP A 181 -10.13 -2.36 -9.20
N VAL A 182 -9.89 -2.43 -10.52
CA VAL A 182 -9.46 -1.31 -11.37
C VAL A 182 -10.52 -0.19 -11.41
N GLU A 183 -11.80 -0.54 -11.45
CA GLU A 183 -12.88 0.46 -11.53
C GLU A 183 -13.00 1.23 -10.20
N HIS A 184 -12.97 0.54 -9.07
CA HIS A 184 -12.93 1.19 -7.76
C HIS A 184 -11.65 2.04 -7.59
N GLY A 185 -10.49 1.51 -8.02
CA GLY A 185 -9.23 2.27 -8.02
C GLY A 185 -9.31 3.55 -8.85
N LYS A 186 -10.02 3.52 -10.00
CA LYS A 186 -10.29 4.71 -10.81
C LYS A 186 -11.15 5.74 -10.08
N GLU A 187 -12.18 5.29 -9.38
CA GLU A 187 -13.03 6.20 -8.57
C GLU A 187 -12.20 6.87 -7.48
N LEU A 188 -11.34 6.12 -6.79
CA LEU A 188 -10.44 6.64 -5.75
C LEU A 188 -9.43 7.65 -6.34
N PHE A 189 -8.84 7.33 -7.50
CA PHE A 189 -7.91 8.22 -8.20
C PHE A 189 -8.58 9.53 -8.59
N ASN A 190 -9.75 9.45 -9.21
CA ASN A 190 -10.50 10.62 -9.64
C ASN A 190 -10.98 11.48 -8.45
N GLY A 191 -11.26 10.84 -7.31
CA GLY A 191 -11.73 11.52 -6.11
C GLY A 191 -10.64 12.30 -5.35
N LEU A 192 -9.40 11.81 -5.38
CA LEU A 192 -8.33 12.37 -4.54
C LEU A 192 -7.07 12.75 -5.32
N CYS A 193 -6.63 11.93 -6.28
CA CYS A 193 -5.31 12.03 -6.89
C CYS A 193 -5.28 12.91 -8.14
N GLN A 194 -6.35 12.83 -8.95
CA GLN A 194 -6.46 13.50 -10.25
C GLN A 194 -6.27 15.02 -10.17
N ALA A 195 -6.67 15.64 -9.05
CA ALA A 195 -6.56 17.10 -8.89
C ALA A 195 -5.10 17.61 -9.03
N CYS A 196 -4.12 16.78 -8.67
CA CYS A 196 -2.68 17.11 -8.76
C CYS A 196 -1.98 16.35 -9.89
N HIS A 197 -2.41 15.11 -10.17
CA HIS A 197 -1.72 14.24 -11.12
C HIS A 197 -2.34 14.26 -12.52
N ALA A 198 -3.49 14.93 -12.74
CA ALA A 198 -4.37 14.88 -13.91
C ALA A 198 -4.99 13.47 -14.12
N GLU A 199 -5.87 13.34 -15.11
CA GLU A 199 -6.60 12.11 -15.42
C GLU A 199 -5.65 10.98 -15.89
N ASP A 200 -4.59 11.35 -16.59
CA ASP A 200 -3.59 10.44 -17.13
C ASP A 200 -2.38 10.20 -16.20
N GLY A 201 -2.36 10.84 -15.03
CA GLY A 201 -1.28 10.70 -14.06
C GLY A 201 0.03 11.39 -14.44
N LYS A 202 0.08 12.25 -15.48
CA LYS A 202 1.31 12.77 -16.08
C LYS A 202 1.64 14.24 -15.78
N THR A 203 0.86 14.93 -14.97
CA THR A 203 1.14 16.35 -14.66
C THR A 203 2.46 16.54 -13.90
N LEU A 204 2.81 15.59 -13.03
CA LEU A 204 4.05 15.65 -12.25
C LEU A 204 5.03 14.61 -12.79
N ASN A 205 6.20 15.07 -13.25
CA ASN A 205 7.32 14.21 -13.59
C ASN A 205 8.19 14.01 -12.34
N PHE A 206 8.37 12.77 -11.91
CA PHE A 206 9.17 12.39 -10.73
C PHE A 206 10.62 12.03 -11.11
N GLY A 207 10.87 11.73 -12.40
CA GLY A 207 12.18 11.51 -12.96
C GLY A 207 12.82 12.81 -13.48
N ASP A 208 13.64 12.70 -14.48
CA ASP A 208 14.22 13.84 -15.20
C ASP A 208 13.65 13.99 -16.63
N GLU A 209 14.14 14.97 -17.39
CA GLU A 209 13.64 15.21 -18.75
C GLU A 209 14.01 14.09 -19.74
N SER A 210 15.10 13.35 -19.48
CA SER A 210 15.56 12.27 -20.34
C SER A 210 14.93 10.93 -20.00
N GLU A 211 14.57 10.74 -18.74
CA GLU A 211 13.91 9.54 -18.19
C GLU A 211 12.72 9.98 -17.32
N PRO A 212 11.60 10.38 -17.92
CA PRO A 212 10.44 10.85 -17.16
C PRO A 212 9.76 9.70 -16.45
N GLU A 213 9.38 9.94 -15.20
CA GLU A 213 8.62 9.00 -14.38
C GLU A 213 7.29 9.64 -13.98
N TYR A 214 6.20 8.91 -14.18
CA TYR A 214 4.84 9.34 -13.87
C TYR A 214 4.16 8.39 -12.90
N VAL A 215 2.92 8.64 -12.54
CA VAL A 215 2.16 7.75 -11.64
C VAL A 215 2.13 6.32 -12.18
N GLY A 216 1.85 6.12 -13.47
CA GLY A 216 1.85 4.80 -14.11
C GLY A 216 3.22 4.12 -14.11
N THR A 217 4.30 4.90 -14.32
CA THR A 217 5.67 4.39 -14.26
C THR A 217 6.01 3.86 -12.89
N ILE A 218 5.79 4.68 -11.83
CA ILE A 218 6.06 4.24 -10.45
C ILE A 218 5.20 3.05 -10.05
N ALA A 219 3.90 3.06 -10.41
CA ALA A 219 2.99 1.95 -10.11
C ALA A 219 3.43 0.62 -10.75
N SER A 220 3.99 0.67 -11.97
CA SER A 220 4.43 -0.52 -12.70
C SER A 220 5.83 -0.98 -12.33
N ASP A 221 6.77 -0.04 -12.19
CA ASP A 221 8.18 -0.37 -12.00
C ASP A 221 8.54 -0.59 -10.53
N ASN A 222 7.86 0.12 -9.63
CA ASN A 222 8.09 0.03 -8.19
C ASN A 222 6.79 0.12 -7.38
N PRO A 223 5.89 -0.87 -7.49
CA PRO A 223 4.58 -0.84 -6.81
C PRO A 223 4.69 -0.73 -5.30
N TRP A 224 5.80 -1.14 -4.70
CA TRP A 224 6.05 -0.98 -3.26
C TRP A 224 6.32 0.47 -2.87
N GLU A 225 7.01 1.24 -3.72
CA GLU A 225 7.15 2.69 -3.56
C GLU A 225 5.80 3.38 -3.70
N PHE A 226 5.04 3.04 -4.75
CA PHE A 226 3.68 3.54 -4.92
C PHE A 226 2.84 3.29 -3.68
N TRP A 227 2.85 2.05 -3.16
CA TRP A 227 2.13 1.66 -1.95
C TRP A 227 2.51 2.53 -0.75
N HIS A 228 3.81 2.69 -0.51
CA HIS A 228 4.30 3.52 0.59
C HIS A 228 3.87 4.97 0.46
N LYS A 229 4.07 5.57 -0.72
CA LYS A 229 3.71 6.97 -0.99
C LYS A 229 2.21 7.23 -0.83
N VAL A 230 1.37 6.34 -1.33
CA VAL A 230 -0.08 6.44 -1.16
C VAL A 230 -0.46 6.28 0.31
N SER A 231 0.14 5.32 1.01
CA SER A 231 -0.15 5.06 2.42
C SER A 231 0.14 6.27 3.31
N PHE A 232 1.31 6.89 3.16
CA PHE A 232 1.82 7.89 4.11
C PHE A 232 1.88 9.32 3.55
N GLY A 233 1.77 9.50 2.24
CA GLY A 233 2.03 10.77 1.55
C GLY A 233 3.47 10.91 1.10
N GLN A 234 3.82 12.08 0.58
CA GLN A 234 5.15 12.42 0.11
C GLN A 234 5.80 13.46 1.03
N PRO A 235 7.03 13.24 1.55
CA PRO A 235 7.71 14.19 2.41
C PRO A 235 7.78 15.60 1.82
N TYR A 236 7.46 16.59 2.64
CA TYR A 236 7.52 18.02 2.29
C TYR A 236 6.60 18.42 1.13
N THR A 237 5.50 17.71 0.92
CA THR A 237 4.49 18.08 -0.09
C THR A 237 3.08 18.04 0.52
N GLN A 238 2.08 18.40 -0.32
CA GLN A 238 0.67 18.32 0.05
C GLN A 238 0.02 16.99 -0.38
N MET A 239 0.79 15.99 -0.81
CA MET A 239 0.24 14.68 -1.16
C MET A 239 -0.40 14.05 0.09
N PRO A 240 -1.71 13.78 0.07
CA PRO A 240 -2.40 13.26 1.24
C PRO A 240 -2.02 11.81 1.51
N SER A 241 -2.07 11.41 2.78
CA SER A 241 -1.98 10.01 3.20
C SER A 241 -3.34 9.33 3.06
N ALA A 242 -3.41 8.21 2.37
CA ALA A 242 -4.60 7.38 2.27
C ALA A 242 -5.00 6.84 3.67
N LEU A 243 -4.03 6.41 4.47
CA LEU A 243 -4.28 5.91 5.83
C LEU A 243 -4.85 7.00 6.75
N LYS A 244 -4.39 8.26 6.61
CA LYS A 244 -5.00 9.38 7.34
C LYS A 244 -6.42 9.67 6.87
N SER A 245 -6.75 9.34 5.63
CA SER A 245 -8.08 9.44 5.05
C SER A 245 -8.97 8.22 5.35
N ASN A 246 -8.51 7.31 6.22
CA ASN A 246 -9.17 6.06 6.61
C ASN A 246 -9.41 5.08 5.44
N TRP A 247 -8.54 5.08 4.43
CA TRP A 247 -8.57 4.07 3.40
C TRP A 247 -8.09 2.73 3.95
N SER A 248 -8.73 1.66 3.48
CA SER A 248 -8.28 0.30 3.74
C SER A 248 -7.06 -0.05 2.88
N PHE A 249 -6.35 -1.12 3.22
CA PHE A 249 -5.29 -1.65 2.36
C PHE A 249 -5.84 -2.17 1.02
N GLN A 250 -7.12 -2.60 0.98
CA GLN A 250 -7.77 -2.97 -0.27
C GLN A 250 -7.99 -1.74 -1.17
N ASP A 251 -8.39 -0.60 -0.62
CA ASP A 251 -8.50 0.64 -1.41
C ASP A 251 -7.15 1.03 -2.03
N ILE A 252 -6.05 0.85 -1.31
CA ILE A 252 -4.70 1.10 -1.83
C ILE A 252 -4.34 0.10 -2.93
N ALA A 253 -4.72 -1.18 -2.79
CA ALA A 253 -4.51 -2.20 -3.81
C ALA A 253 -5.33 -1.91 -5.07
N ASP A 254 -6.59 -1.49 -4.92
CA ASP A 254 -7.47 -1.12 -6.02
C ASP A 254 -6.92 0.11 -6.77
N LEU A 255 -6.47 1.12 -6.02
CA LEU A 255 -5.80 2.29 -6.60
C LEU A 255 -4.52 1.90 -7.36
N LEU A 256 -3.69 1.01 -6.81
CA LEU A 256 -2.49 0.52 -7.48
C LEU A 256 -2.84 -0.23 -8.77
N ALA A 257 -3.87 -1.08 -8.74
CA ALA A 257 -4.35 -1.79 -9.93
C ALA A 257 -4.77 -0.83 -11.04
N TYR A 258 -5.49 0.24 -10.72
CA TYR A 258 -5.82 1.29 -11.68
C TYR A 258 -4.58 2.05 -12.15
N ALA A 259 -3.70 2.45 -11.24
CA ALA A 259 -2.50 3.20 -11.56
C ALA A 259 -1.57 2.44 -12.52
N GLN A 260 -1.52 1.10 -12.44
CA GLN A 260 -0.80 0.25 -13.41
C GLN A 260 -1.41 0.26 -14.82
N THR A 261 -2.62 0.79 -15.01
CA THR A 261 -3.23 1.00 -16.34
C THR A 261 -2.92 2.38 -16.92
N LEU A 262 -2.37 3.31 -16.13
CA LEU A 262 -2.02 4.64 -16.59
C LEU A 262 -0.78 4.64 -17.48
N PRO A 263 -0.61 5.68 -18.35
CA PRO A 263 0.57 5.83 -19.17
C PRO A 263 1.88 5.84 -18.35
N THR A 264 2.91 5.22 -18.89
CA THR A 264 4.26 5.17 -18.32
C THR A 264 5.25 6.12 -19.01
N GLU A 265 4.86 6.66 -20.18
CA GLU A 265 5.66 7.58 -21.03
C GLU A 265 4.88 8.83 -21.39
#